data_c119167aa977114dec99609de809d3f1
#
_entry.id   c119167aa977114dec99609de809d3f1
#
_cell.length_a   1.000
_cell.length_b   1.000
_cell.length_c   1.000
_cell.angle_alpha   90.00
_cell.angle_beta   90.00
_cell.angle_gamma   90.00
#
_symmetry.space_group_name_H-M   'P 1'
#
loop_
_entity.id
_entity.type
_entity.pdbx_description
1 polymer ?
#
loop_
_entity_poly.entity_id
_entity_poly.type
_entity_poly.pdbx_seq_one_letter_code
_entity_poly.pdbx_strand_id
1 'polypeptide(L)'
;CTTDFNDGMLNSGISRFASKDFAKALRDNLVEDMTNTFGSFGKRYLWDKNYSETRLPEVPSAIIEMLSHQSFPDMRIAQDPMGKFTIARSIYKTILRFVNSNHGEDYVVQPLAPNQFSVEIDEFGYAKLTWSPQLDKLEPSAKPTRYIVYKAEGNGGFDNGTLVRSPQHFVKLEPGKLYNFRVAAVNQGGESFPSETLSALYNPTATNKILIVNNFH
;
A
#
# COMPACT_ATOMS: atom_id res chain seq x y z
N CYS A 1 -25.79 4.19 -0.88
CA CYS A 1 -26.45 3.14 -0.07
C CYS A 1 -27.94 3.07 -0.41
N THR A 2 -28.58 1.97 -0.05
CA THR A 2 -30.02 1.71 -0.26
C THR A 2 -30.57 1.18 1.06
N THR A 3 -31.07 2.08 1.92
CA THR A 3 -31.48 1.70 3.28
C THR A 3 -32.92 1.24 3.39
N ASP A 4 -33.80 1.65 2.47
CA ASP A 4 -35.24 1.38 2.46
C ASP A 4 -35.68 0.14 1.65
N PHE A 5 -34.76 -0.55 0.99
CA PHE A 5 -35.02 -1.74 0.21
C PHE A 5 -35.10 -2.99 1.10
N ASN A 6 -36.06 -3.90 0.82
CA ASN A 6 -36.29 -5.15 1.52
C ASN A 6 -36.39 -4.96 3.06
N ASP A 7 -37.30 -4.08 3.47
CA ASP A 7 -37.56 -3.72 4.89
C ASP A 7 -36.29 -3.31 5.67
N GLY A 8 -35.32 -2.72 4.99
CA GLY A 8 -34.08 -2.26 5.56
C GLY A 8 -33.07 -3.36 5.89
N MET A 9 -33.26 -4.56 5.32
CA MET A 9 -32.40 -5.72 5.60
C MET A 9 -31.71 -6.23 4.33
N LEU A 10 -30.49 -6.74 4.49
CA LEU A 10 -29.83 -7.61 3.50
C LEU A 10 -30.40 -9.02 3.64
N ASN A 11 -30.30 -9.86 2.59
CA ASN A 11 -30.76 -11.25 2.68
C ASN A 11 -30.02 -12.06 3.76
N SER A 12 -28.79 -11.66 4.07
CA SER A 12 -27.98 -12.20 5.17
C SER A 12 -28.50 -11.87 6.57
N GLY A 13 -29.58 -11.08 6.69
CA GLY A 13 -30.13 -10.63 7.98
C GLY A 13 -29.39 -9.42 8.60
N ILE A 14 -28.42 -8.85 7.91
CA ILE A 14 -27.71 -7.64 8.36
C ILE A 14 -28.53 -6.41 7.98
N SER A 15 -28.64 -5.44 8.89
CA SER A 15 -29.31 -4.17 8.60
C SER A 15 -28.60 -3.39 7.49
N ARG A 16 -29.36 -2.84 6.54
CA ARG A 16 -28.84 -1.96 5.48
C ARG A 16 -28.28 -0.64 6.01
N PHE A 17 -28.60 -0.27 7.24
CA PHE A 17 -27.93 0.86 7.90
C PHE A 17 -26.43 0.63 8.05
N ALA A 18 -25.93 -0.62 8.13
CA ALA A 18 -24.51 -0.91 8.09
C ALA A 18 -23.85 -0.43 6.78
N SER A 19 -24.56 -0.49 5.63
CA SER A 19 -24.08 0.11 4.36
C SER A 19 -23.97 1.63 4.44
N LYS A 20 -24.91 2.27 5.13
CA LYS A 20 -24.90 3.73 5.34
C LYS A 20 -23.74 4.15 6.25
N ASP A 21 -23.50 3.41 7.33
CA ASP A 21 -22.38 3.66 8.24
C ASP A 21 -21.03 3.44 7.54
N PHE A 22 -20.93 2.39 6.73
CA PHE A 22 -19.75 2.14 5.90
C PHE A 22 -19.51 3.26 4.88
N ALA A 23 -20.55 3.69 4.16
CA ALA A 23 -20.45 4.80 3.20
C ALA A 23 -20.05 6.12 3.87
N LYS A 24 -20.56 6.38 5.08
CA LYS A 24 -20.17 7.55 5.88
C LYS A 24 -18.70 7.46 6.30
N ALA A 25 -18.27 6.33 6.80
CA ALA A 25 -16.87 6.12 7.20
C ALA A 25 -15.92 6.29 6.00
N LEU A 26 -16.25 5.71 4.83
CA LEU A 26 -15.49 5.87 3.60
C LEU A 26 -15.36 7.34 3.20
N ARG A 27 -16.46 8.08 3.17
CA ARG A 27 -16.43 9.50 2.80
C ARG A 27 -15.59 10.32 3.79
N ASP A 28 -15.82 10.15 5.10
CA ASP A 28 -15.22 11.02 6.10
C ASP A 28 -13.71 10.72 6.23
N ASN A 29 -13.28 9.46 6.22
CA ASN A 29 -11.85 9.09 6.23
C ASN A 29 -11.13 9.50 4.94
N LEU A 30 -11.78 9.35 3.76
CA LEU A 30 -11.20 9.84 2.51
C LEU A 30 -10.95 11.35 2.53
N VAL A 31 -11.94 12.12 2.98
CA VAL A 31 -11.80 13.59 3.07
C VAL A 31 -10.70 13.97 4.05
N GLU A 32 -10.58 13.27 5.17
CA GLU A 32 -9.53 13.49 6.16
C GLU A 32 -8.14 13.21 5.58
N ASP A 33 -7.92 12.01 5.03
CA ASP A 33 -6.62 11.61 4.46
C ASP A 33 -6.21 12.50 3.28
N MET A 34 -7.16 12.84 2.39
CA MET A 34 -6.91 13.72 1.24
C MET A 34 -6.61 15.16 1.69
N THR A 35 -7.31 15.66 2.72
CA THR A 35 -7.05 16.99 3.29
C THR A 35 -5.67 17.05 3.94
N ASN A 36 -5.29 16.02 4.68
CA ASN A 36 -3.99 15.95 5.33
C ASN A 36 -2.82 15.84 4.32
N THR A 37 -3.08 15.27 3.14
CA THR A 37 -2.05 15.07 2.12
C THR A 37 -1.97 16.23 1.11
N PHE A 38 -3.12 16.74 0.66
CA PHE A 38 -3.19 17.71 -0.45
C PHE A 38 -3.76 19.08 -0.04
N GLY A 39 -4.12 19.27 1.21
CA GLY A 39 -4.78 20.48 1.71
C GLY A 39 -6.31 20.37 1.62
N SER A 40 -7.00 21.49 1.40
CA SER A 40 -8.47 21.53 1.42
C SER A 40 -9.10 20.55 0.42
N PHE A 41 -9.91 19.64 0.91
CA PHE A 41 -10.62 18.65 0.12
C PHE A 41 -12.10 18.62 0.53
N GLY A 42 -13.00 18.86 -0.44
CA GLY A 42 -14.44 18.96 -0.18
C GLY A 42 -15.12 17.59 -0.10
N LYS A 43 -16.25 17.55 0.61
CA LYS A 43 -17.13 16.38 0.64
C LYS A 43 -18.54 16.75 0.19
N ARG A 44 -19.19 15.79 -0.46
CA ARG A 44 -20.62 15.86 -0.81
C ARG A 44 -21.46 15.09 0.22
N TYR A 45 -22.78 15.29 0.15
CA TYR A 45 -23.72 14.50 0.94
C TYR A 45 -23.75 13.03 0.49
N LEU A 46 -24.20 12.15 1.37
CA LEU A 46 -24.44 10.75 1.03
C LEU A 46 -25.79 10.62 0.32
N TRP A 47 -25.76 9.95 -0.82
CA TRP A 47 -26.97 9.59 -1.54
C TRP A 47 -27.50 8.25 -1.03
N ASP A 48 -28.75 8.25 -0.57
CA ASP A 48 -29.49 7.04 -0.25
C ASP A 48 -30.52 6.79 -1.38
N LYS A 49 -30.05 6.01 -2.35
CA LYS A 49 -30.80 5.73 -3.60
C LYS A 49 -30.74 4.26 -3.93
N ASN A 50 -31.79 3.78 -4.59
CA ASN A 50 -31.92 2.38 -4.99
C ASN A 50 -31.08 2.08 -6.26
N TYR A 51 -29.79 1.86 -6.09
CA TYR A 51 -28.89 1.40 -7.14
C TYR A 51 -28.69 -0.12 -7.03
N SER A 52 -28.56 -0.82 -8.17
CA SER A 52 -28.32 -2.27 -8.21
C SER A 52 -27.03 -2.66 -7.48
N GLU A 53 -25.98 -1.86 -7.60
CA GLU A 53 -24.67 -2.06 -6.99
C GLU A 53 -24.70 -2.02 -5.46
N THR A 54 -25.71 -1.35 -4.87
CA THR A 54 -25.87 -1.30 -3.40
C THR A 54 -27.07 -2.10 -2.92
N ARG A 55 -27.95 -2.53 -3.81
CA ARG A 55 -29.14 -3.33 -3.49
C ARG A 55 -28.89 -4.83 -3.51
N LEU A 56 -28.14 -5.31 -4.54
CA LEU A 56 -27.92 -6.73 -4.77
C LEU A 56 -26.87 -7.41 -3.87
N PRO A 57 -25.79 -6.73 -3.41
CA PRO A 57 -24.82 -7.37 -2.53
C PRO A 57 -25.44 -7.85 -1.21
N GLU A 58 -24.96 -9.00 -0.73
CA GLU A 58 -25.33 -9.63 0.53
C GLU A 58 -24.54 -9.12 1.75
N VAL A 59 -23.65 -8.16 1.51
CA VAL A 59 -22.80 -7.52 2.52
C VAL A 59 -22.95 -6.00 2.45
N PRO A 60 -22.60 -5.25 3.51
CA PRO A 60 -22.57 -3.80 3.49
C PRO A 60 -21.78 -3.28 2.29
N SER A 61 -22.38 -2.40 1.50
CA SER A 61 -21.82 -1.93 0.23
C SER A 61 -22.05 -0.44 0.03
N ALA A 62 -21.15 0.20 -0.72
CA ALA A 62 -21.23 1.61 -1.08
C ALA A 62 -20.64 1.84 -2.48
N ILE A 63 -21.15 2.84 -3.18
CA ILE A 63 -20.54 3.41 -4.37
C ILE A 63 -19.74 4.63 -3.94
N ILE A 64 -18.49 4.72 -4.37
CA ILE A 64 -17.62 5.87 -4.14
C ILE A 64 -17.48 6.62 -5.47
N GLU A 65 -18.00 7.83 -5.52
CA GLU A 65 -17.79 8.74 -6.64
C GLU A 65 -16.82 9.83 -6.21
N MET A 66 -15.66 9.83 -6.83
CA MET A 66 -14.56 10.73 -6.48
C MET A 66 -14.09 11.48 -7.70
N LEU A 67 -13.71 12.74 -7.48
CA LEU A 67 -13.04 13.59 -8.45
C LEU A 67 -13.85 13.75 -9.75
N SER A 68 -13.94 14.96 -10.25
CA SER A 68 -14.61 15.24 -11.52
C SER A 68 -13.58 15.38 -12.63
N HIS A 69 -13.74 14.63 -13.72
CA HIS A 69 -12.90 14.79 -14.91
C HIS A 69 -13.09 16.16 -15.59
N GLN A 70 -14.14 16.92 -15.23
CA GLN A 70 -14.39 18.29 -15.69
C GLN A 70 -13.75 19.36 -14.78
N SER A 71 -13.20 18.95 -13.63
CA SER A 71 -12.54 19.83 -12.66
C SER A 71 -11.02 19.72 -12.82
N PHE A 72 -10.37 20.80 -13.22
CA PHE A 72 -8.92 20.82 -13.38
C PHE A 72 -8.17 20.51 -12.07
N PRO A 73 -8.54 21.07 -10.89
CA PRO A 73 -7.94 20.68 -9.62
C PRO A 73 -8.07 19.17 -9.31
N ASP A 74 -9.25 18.58 -9.57
CA ASP A 74 -9.49 17.16 -9.33
C ASP A 74 -8.62 16.30 -10.25
N MET A 75 -8.49 16.68 -11.52
CA MET A 75 -7.69 15.94 -12.50
C MET A 75 -6.19 15.96 -12.18
N ARG A 76 -5.69 17.01 -11.57
CA ARG A 76 -4.29 17.04 -11.10
C ARG A 76 -4.06 15.95 -10.05
N ILE A 77 -4.97 15.77 -9.10
CA ILE A 77 -4.91 14.71 -8.08
C ILE A 77 -5.14 13.34 -8.73
N ALA A 78 -6.11 13.23 -9.64
CA ALA A 78 -6.44 11.96 -10.30
C ALA A 78 -5.31 11.40 -11.17
N GLN A 79 -4.44 12.27 -11.70
CA GLN A 79 -3.27 11.86 -12.49
C GLN A 79 -2.02 11.66 -11.65
N ASP A 80 -1.96 12.21 -10.44
CA ASP A 80 -0.84 12.08 -9.52
C ASP A 80 -0.81 10.65 -8.94
N PRO A 81 0.31 9.91 -9.07
CA PRO A 81 0.48 8.61 -8.43
C PRO A 81 0.25 8.64 -6.92
N MET A 82 0.69 9.72 -6.24
CA MET A 82 0.45 9.89 -4.81
C MET A 82 -1.04 10.10 -4.49
N GLY A 83 -1.77 10.82 -5.36
CA GLY A 83 -3.22 10.97 -5.24
C GLY A 83 -3.94 9.62 -5.30
N LYS A 84 -3.61 8.82 -6.31
CA LYS A 84 -4.17 7.46 -6.47
C LYS A 84 -3.84 6.55 -5.29
N PHE A 85 -2.60 6.59 -4.83
CA PHE A 85 -2.14 5.81 -3.68
C PHE A 85 -2.89 6.22 -2.39
N THR A 86 -2.99 7.52 -2.11
CA THR A 86 -3.68 8.03 -0.91
C THR A 86 -5.16 7.62 -0.90
N ILE A 87 -5.84 7.73 -2.05
CA ILE A 87 -7.23 7.27 -2.19
C ILE A 87 -7.36 5.77 -1.90
N ALA A 88 -6.55 4.95 -2.59
CA ALA A 88 -6.62 3.49 -2.44
C ALA A 88 -6.28 3.06 -1.00
N ARG A 89 -5.28 3.68 -0.39
CA ARG A 89 -4.88 3.38 0.99
C ARG A 89 -5.94 3.82 2.01
N SER A 90 -6.60 4.96 1.81
CA SER A 90 -7.70 5.42 2.67
C SER A 90 -8.89 4.46 2.61
N ILE A 91 -9.26 4.01 1.41
CA ILE A 91 -10.32 3.01 1.22
C ILE A 91 -9.94 1.70 1.94
N TYR A 92 -8.74 1.20 1.73
CA TYR A 92 -8.22 -0.01 2.40
C TYR A 92 -8.29 0.10 3.92
N LYS A 93 -7.77 1.18 4.50
CA LYS A 93 -7.81 1.43 5.95
C LYS A 93 -9.25 1.46 6.48
N THR A 94 -10.15 2.10 5.73
CA THR A 94 -11.56 2.20 6.14
C THR A 94 -12.26 0.85 6.11
N ILE A 95 -12.02 0.03 5.08
CA ILE A 95 -12.56 -1.33 5.01
C ILE A 95 -12.05 -2.15 6.20
N LEU A 96 -10.74 -2.12 6.45
CA LEU A 96 -10.11 -2.86 7.53
C LEU A 96 -10.70 -2.47 8.90
N ARG A 97 -10.80 -1.18 9.18
CA ARG A 97 -11.40 -0.65 10.41
C ARG A 97 -12.87 -1.05 10.55
N PHE A 98 -13.64 -0.91 9.47
CA PHE A 98 -15.07 -1.24 9.47
C PHE A 98 -15.30 -2.73 9.76
N VAL A 99 -14.57 -3.61 9.10
CA VAL A 99 -14.69 -5.07 9.31
C VAL A 99 -14.31 -5.43 10.73
N ASN A 100 -13.13 -5.04 11.19
CA ASN A 100 -12.65 -5.42 12.53
C ASN A 100 -13.53 -4.84 13.65
N SER A 101 -13.99 -3.59 13.53
CA SER A 101 -14.88 -3.01 14.53
C SER A 101 -16.23 -3.74 14.64
N ASN A 102 -16.77 -4.26 13.54
CA ASN A 102 -18.01 -5.05 13.54
C ASN A 102 -17.81 -6.46 14.13
N HIS A 103 -16.57 -6.96 14.16
CA HIS A 103 -16.22 -8.24 14.81
C HIS A 103 -15.64 -8.08 16.22
N GLY A 104 -15.49 -6.84 16.70
CA GLY A 104 -14.89 -6.56 18.01
C GLY A 104 -13.40 -6.89 18.08
N GLU A 105 -12.70 -6.82 16.94
CA GLU A 105 -11.29 -7.14 16.80
C GLU A 105 -10.44 -5.87 16.63
N ASP A 106 -9.21 -5.92 17.12
CA ASP A 106 -8.20 -4.91 16.85
C ASP A 106 -7.70 -5.05 15.39
N TYR A 107 -7.28 -3.93 14.81
CA TYR A 107 -6.69 -3.94 13.48
C TYR A 107 -5.27 -3.38 13.47
N VAL A 108 -4.47 -3.90 12.55
CA VAL A 108 -3.14 -3.38 12.24
C VAL A 108 -3.05 -3.16 10.73
N VAL A 109 -2.69 -1.95 10.31
CA VAL A 109 -2.52 -1.64 8.89
C VAL A 109 -1.14 -2.12 8.43
N GLN A 110 -1.07 -2.72 7.24
CA GLN A 110 0.21 -3.10 6.63
C GLN A 110 1.15 -1.89 6.47
N PRO A 111 2.48 -2.06 6.56
CA PRO A 111 3.44 -0.98 6.43
C PRO A 111 3.42 -0.32 5.04
N LEU A 112 4.05 0.85 4.94
CA LEU A 112 4.46 1.42 3.65
C LEU A 112 5.71 0.68 3.14
N ALA A 113 5.93 0.71 1.83
CA ALA A 113 7.15 0.18 1.22
C ALA A 113 8.39 0.86 1.82
N PRO A 114 9.49 0.13 2.04
CA PRO A 114 10.76 0.75 2.41
C PRO A 114 11.22 1.73 1.34
N ASN A 115 11.92 2.79 1.78
CA ASN A 115 12.52 3.78 0.89
C ASN A 115 14.05 3.80 1.03
N GLN A 116 14.73 4.60 0.21
CA GLN A 116 16.19 4.73 0.20
C GLN A 116 16.90 3.37 0.10
N PHE A 117 16.33 2.45 -0.68
CA PHE A 117 16.94 1.15 -0.91
C PHE A 117 18.24 1.32 -1.68
N SER A 118 19.31 0.70 -1.19
CA SER A 118 20.63 0.72 -1.82
C SER A 118 21.31 -0.64 -1.77
N VAL A 119 22.19 -0.87 -2.74
CA VAL A 119 23.00 -2.08 -2.88
C VAL A 119 24.46 -1.66 -3.10
N GLU A 120 25.34 -2.06 -2.19
CA GLU A 120 26.79 -1.88 -2.31
C GLU A 120 27.47 -3.23 -2.38
N ILE A 121 28.47 -3.39 -3.26
CA ILE A 121 29.27 -4.62 -3.38
C ILE A 121 30.67 -4.35 -2.80
N ASP A 122 31.10 -5.18 -1.84
CA ASP A 122 32.44 -5.11 -1.28
C ASP A 122 33.48 -5.87 -2.16
N GLU A 123 34.76 -5.77 -1.77
CA GLU A 123 35.87 -6.43 -2.48
C GLU A 123 35.83 -7.97 -2.37
N PHE A 124 35.09 -8.49 -1.39
CA PHE A 124 34.92 -9.93 -1.18
C PHE A 124 33.68 -10.49 -1.91
N GLY A 125 32.91 -9.65 -2.61
CA GLY A 125 31.71 -10.04 -3.34
C GLY A 125 30.47 -10.23 -2.46
N TYR A 126 30.40 -9.53 -1.32
CA TYR A 126 29.14 -9.40 -0.59
C TYR A 126 28.38 -8.16 -1.05
N ALA A 127 27.12 -8.34 -1.39
CA ALA A 127 26.19 -7.24 -1.55
C ALA A 127 25.64 -6.85 -0.18
N LYS A 128 25.93 -5.65 0.25
CA LYS A 128 25.29 -5.00 1.40
C LYS A 128 24.04 -4.28 0.91
N LEU A 129 22.89 -4.75 1.35
CA LEU A 129 21.60 -4.17 1.11
C LEU A 129 21.20 -3.29 2.29
N THR A 130 20.83 -2.05 2.07
CA THR A 130 20.33 -1.14 3.12
C THR A 130 19.10 -0.40 2.66
N TRP A 131 18.22 -0.05 3.60
CA TRP A 131 16.98 0.68 3.33
C TRP A 131 16.54 1.45 4.57
N SER A 132 15.56 2.34 4.40
CA SER A 132 14.93 3.06 5.50
C SER A 132 13.46 2.65 5.64
N PRO A 133 12.96 2.47 6.88
CA PRO A 133 11.54 2.29 7.11
C PRO A 133 10.77 3.57 6.76
N GLN A 134 9.67 3.42 6.04
CA GLN A 134 8.76 4.53 5.78
C GLN A 134 7.63 4.49 6.82
N LEU A 135 7.50 5.56 7.60
CA LEU A 135 6.42 5.70 8.57
C LEU A 135 5.20 6.35 7.93
N ASP A 136 4.04 5.75 8.15
CA ASP A 136 2.76 6.36 7.77
C ASP A 136 2.32 7.36 8.82
N LYS A 137 2.36 8.65 8.49
CA LYS A 137 1.96 9.72 9.42
C LYS A 137 0.45 9.72 9.72
N LEU A 138 -0.35 9.14 8.83
CA LEU A 138 -1.80 9.05 8.94
C LEU A 138 -2.26 7.74 9.61
N GLU A 139 -1.31 6.81 9.87
CA GLU A 139 -1.63 5.48 10.40
C GLU A 139 -0.50 4.91 11.28
N PRO A 140 -0.47 5.25 12.56
CA PRO A 140 0.59 4.79 13.47
C PRO A 140 0.69 3.26 13.62
N SER A 141 -0.40 2.51 13.39
CA SER A 141 -0.40 1.05 13.45
C SER A 141 0.42 0.40 12.33
N ALA A 142 0.67 1.14 11.23
CA ALA A 142 1.41 0.67 10.06
C ALA A 142 2.94 0.63 10.25
N LYS A 143 3.43 0.66 11.48
CA LYS A 143 4.88 0.62 11.76
C LYS A 143 5.47 -0.73 11.37
N PRO A 144 6.54 -0.78 10.56
CA PRO A 144 7.23 -2.03 10.23
C PRO A 144 7.91 -2.63 11.47
N THR A 145 7.86 -3.96 11.57
CA THR A 145 8.54 -4.74 12.64
C THR A 145 9.63 -5.64 12.09
N ARG A 146 9.55 -6.00 10.80
CA ARG A 146 10.50 -6.85 10.06
C ARG A 146 10.50 -6.47 8.59
N TYR A 147 11.38 -7.13 7.82
CA TYR A 147 11.48 -6.94 6.37
C TYR A 147 11.67 -8.30 5.70
N ILE A 148 11.27 -8.40 4.44
CA ILE A 148 11.54 -9.54 3.58
C ILE A 148 12.42 -9.04 2.43
N VAL A 149 13.59 -9.65 2.30
CA VAL A 149 14.52 -9.40 1.19
C VAL A 149 14.30 -10.48 0.13
N TYR A 150 13.89 -10.08 -1.04
CA TYR A 150 13.73 -10.95 -2.20
C TYR A 150 14.92 -10.86 -3.12
N LYS A 151 15.33 -11.99 -3.66
CA LYS A 151 16.45 -12.13 -4.59
C LYS A 151 16.00 -12.87 -5.86
N ALA A 152 16.45 -12.40 -7.02
CA ALA A 152 16.33 -13.11 -8.29
C ALA A 152 17.70 -13.17 -8.97
N GLU A 153 17.96 -14.22 -9.75
CA GLU A 153 19.17 -14.36 -10.59
C GLU A 153 18.81 -14.07 -12.05
N GLY A 154 19.52 -13.15 -12.67
CA GLY A 154 19.30 -12.75 -14.07
C GLY A 154 17.87 -12.29 -14.32
N ASN A 155 17.22 -12.91 -15.31
CA ASN A 155 15.82 -12.66 -15.67
C ASN A 155 14.84 -13.65 -15.00
N GLY A 156 15.30 -14.39 -13.98
CA GLY A 156 14.48 -15.32 -13.23
C GLY A 156 13.47 -14.64 -12.32
N GLY A 157 12.53 -15.44 -11.78
CA GLY A 157 11.59 -14.98 -10.76
C GLY A 157 12.29 -14.73 -9.42
N PHE A 158 11.67 -13.90 -8.58
CA PHE A 158 12.12 -13.71 -7.21
C PHE A 158 11.86 -14.98 -6.38
N ASP A 159 12.77 -15.23 -5.43
CA ASP A 159 12.63 -16.31 -4.45
C ASP A 159 11.49 -16.03 -3.44
N ASN A 160 11.33 -16.92 -2.45
CA ASN A 160 10.33 -16.76 -1.39
C ASN A 160 10.72 -15.73 -0.32
N GLY A 161 11.87 -15.07 -0.49
CA GLY A 161 12.38 -14.02 0.37
C GLY A 161 13.02 -14.52 1.67
N THR A 162 13.88 -13.68 2.22
CA THR A 162 14.54 -13.89 3.51
C THR A 162 14.01 -12.89 4.53
N LEU A 163 13.44 -13.38 5.64
CA LEU A 163 12.91 -12.53 6.71
C LEU A 163 14.05 -12.00 7.58
N VAL A 164 14.15 -10.67 7.71
CA VAL A 164 15.17 -9.99 8.50
C VAL A 164 14.57 -8.97 9.47
N ARG A 165 15.27 -8.68 10.56
CA ARG A 165 14.78 -7.72 11.60
C ARG A 165 15.38 -6.33 11.48
N SER A 166 16.60 -6.23 10.95
CA SER A 166 17.31 -4.95 10.79
C SER A 166 17.10 -4.40 9.39
N PRO A 167 17.21 -3.07 9.17
CA PRO A 167 17.07 -2.45 7.86
C PRO A 167 18.37 -2.60 7.03
N GLN A 168 19.00 -3.75 7.13
CA GLN A 168 20.16 -4.15 6.34
C GLN A 168 20.26 -5.67 6.22
N HIS A 169 20.85 -6.14 5.11
CA HIS A 169 21.13 -7.54 4.87
C HIS A 169 22.35 -7.71 3.98
N PHE A 170 23.08 -8.83 4.15
CA PHE A 170 24.26 -9.16 3.36
C PHE A 170 24.00 -10.42 2.56
N VAL A 171 24.34 -10.37 1.27
CA VAL A 171 24.16 -11.51 0.36
C VAL A 171 25.49 -11.77 -0.35
N LYS A 172 26.01 -13.01 -0.27
CA LYS A 172 27.17 -13.41 -1.04
C LYS A 172 26.77 -13.55 -2.50
N LEU A 173 27.52 -12.89 -3.40
CA LEU A 173 27.33 -12.96 -4.84
C LEU A 173 28.32 -13.94 -5.46
N GLU A 174 27.87 -14.68 -6.44
CA GLU A 174 28.75 -15.47 -7.30
C GLU A 174 29.32 -14.56 -8.41
N PRO A 175 30.65 -14.68 -8.71
CA PRO A 175 31.26 -13.88 -9.76
C PRO A 175 30.57 -14.06 -11.13
N GLY A 176 30.32 -12.96 -11.83
CA GLY A 176 29.76 -12.95 -13.17
C GLY A 176 28.24 -13.16 -13.25
N LYS A 177 27.57 -13.39 -12.11
CA LYS A 177 26.11 -13.51 -12.09
C LYS A 177 25.45 -12.18 -11.74
N LEU A 178 24.40 -11.84 -12.49
CA LEU A 178 23.54 -10.69 -12.18
C LEU A 178 22.48 -11.11 -11.15
N TYR A 179 22.37 -10.33 -10.09
CA TYR A 179 21.33 -10.50 -9.07
C TYR A 179 20.44 -9.26 -9.02
N ASN A 180 19.15 -9.47 -8.79
CA ASN A 180 18.15 -8.43 -8.58
C ASN A 180 17.61 -8.56 -7.16
N PHE A 181 17.43 -7.43 -6.48
CA PHE A 181 16.96 -7.37 -5.10
C PHE A 181 15.82 -6.38 -4.98
N ARG A 182 14.87 -6.69 -4.11
CA ARG A 182 13.83 -5.80 -3.63
C ARG A 182 13.50 -6.14 -2.18
N VAL A 183 12.94 -5.19 -1.45
CA VAL A 183 12.65 -5.35 -0.03
C VAL A 183 11.23 -4.93 0.24
N ALA A 184 10.50 -5.72 1.04
CA ALA A 184 9.20 -5.38 1.58
C ALA A 184 9.27 -5.23 3.10
N ALA A 185 8.45 -4.36 3.66
CA ALA A 185 8.28 -4.20 5.10
C ALA A 185 7.13 -5.06 5.60
N VAL A 186 7.21 -5.57 6.83
CA VAL A 186 6.22 -6.48 7.40
C VAL A 186 5.86 -6.09 8.83
N ASN A 187 4.58 -6.20 9.16
CA ASN A 187 4.06 -6.19 10.53
C ASN A 187 2.93 -7.22 10.66
N GLN A 188 2.15 -7.16 11.75
CA GLN A 188 1.00 -8.06 11.95
C GLN A 188 -0.14 -7.84 10.95
N GLY A 189 -0.24 -6.65 10.36
CA GLY A 189 -1.22 -6.30 9.34
C GLY A 189 -0.89 -6.82 7.94
N GLY A 190 0.33 -7.37 7.74
CA GLY A 190 0.75 -7.96 6.49
C GLY A 190 2.05 -7.38 5.93
N GLU A 191 2.28 -7.66 4.65
CA GLU A 191 3.45 -7.25 3.88
C GLU A 191 3.12 -6.02 3.02
N SER A 192 4.04 -5.06 2.98
CA SER A 192 3.95 -3.88 2.13
C SER A 192 4.14 -4.20 0.64
N PHE A 193 3.86 -3.24 -0.23
CA PHE A 193 4.47 -3.24 -1.56
C PHE A 193 6.00 -3.27 -1.42
N PRO A 194 6.73 -3.91 -2.36
CA PRO A 194 8.19 -3.91 -2.34
C PRO A 194 8.76 -2.54 -2.70
N SER A 195 10.03 -2.32 -2.33
CA SER A 195 10.85 -1.24 -2.88
C SER A 195 11.01 -1.38 -4.39
N GLU A 196 11.65 -0.38 -5.01
CA GLU A 196 12.21 -0.55 -6.35
C GLU A 196 13.14 -1.77 -6.40
N THR A 197 13.33 -2.33 -7.60
CA THR A 197 14.29 -3.40 -7.84
C THR A 197 15.65 -2.81 -8.19
N LEU A 198 16.69 -3.17 -7.43
CA LEU A 198 18.07 -2.82 -7.73
C LEU A 198 18.87 -4.07 -8.09
N SER A 199 19.83 -3.89 -8.99
CA SER A 199 20.66 -4.99 -9.49
C SER A 199 22.09 -4.87 -9.03
N ALA A 200 22.77 -6.02 -8.87
CA ALA A 200 24.17 -6.11 -8.53
C ALA A 200 24.87 -7.21 -9.34
N LEU A 201 26.08 -6.93 -9.82
CA LEU A 201 26.94 -7.89 -10.50
C LEU A 201 28.36 -7.77 -9.93
N TYR A 202 28.84 -8.84 -9.35
CA TYR A 202 30.22 -8.91 -8.83
C TYR A 202 31.17 -9.46 -9.88
N ASN A 203 32.23 -8.69 -10.19
CA ASN A 203 33.32 -9.16 -11.05
C ASN A 203 34.67 -8.90 -10.32
N PRO A 204 35.33 -9.93 -9.79
CA PRO A 204 36.59 -9.78 -9.04
C PRO A 204 37.78 -9.31 -9.90
N THR A 205 37.68 -9.40 -11.22
CA THR A 205 38.72 -8.95 -12.16
C THR A 205 38.48 -7.57 -12.74
N ALA A 206 37.36 -6.92 -12.36
CA ALA A 206 37.05 -5.58 -12.84
C ALA A 206 38.00 -4.54 -12.24
N THR A 207 38.56 -3.69 -13.08
CA THR A 207 39.43 -2.57 -12.67
C THR A 207 38.61 -1.32 -12.31
N ASN A 208 37.38 -1.23 -12.76
CA ASN A 208 36.47 -0.10 -12.54
C ASN A 208 35.20 -0.53 -11.83
N LYS A 209 34.66 0.36 -10.99
CA LYS A 209 33.34 0.21 -10.37
C LYS A 209 32.33 1.13 -11.09
N ILE A 210 31.13 0.65 -11.32
CA ILE A 210 30.02 1.43 -11.90
C ILE A 210 28.95 1.58 -10.82
N LEU A 211 28.56 2.82 -10.55
CA LEU A 211 27.40 3.14 -9.72
C LEU A 211 26.23 3.55 -10.63
N ILE A 212 25.08 2.93 -10.44
CA ILE A 212 23.85 3.32 -11.10
C ILE A 212 22.94 3.99 -10.06
N VAL A 213 22.59 5.26 -10.30
CA VAL A 213 21.68 6.02 -9.44
C VAL A 213 20.32 6.08 -10.13
N ASN A 214 19.31 5.48 -9.51
CA ASN A 214 17.92 5.63 -9.92
C ASN A 214 17.35 6.89 -9.24
N ASN A 215 17.02 7.90 -10.03
CA ASN A 215 16.47 9.17 -9.53
C ASN A 215 15.02 9.40 -10.03
N PHE A 216 14.31 8.35 -10.40
CA PHE A 216 12.88 8.41 -10.72
C PHE A 216 12.06 8.21 -9.44
N HIS A 217 11.24 9.22 -9.11
CA HIS A 217 10.32 9.21 -7.97
C HIS A 217 8.87 9.27 -8.44
#